data_27b2bfa244093d149fe2ade3b0d47b07
#
_entry.id   27b2bfa244093d149fe2ade3b0d47b07
#
_cell.length_a   1.000
_cell.length_b   1.000
_cell.length_c   1.000
_cell.angle_alpha   90.00
_cell.angle_beta   90.00
_cell.angle_gamma   90.00
#
_symmetry.space_group_name_H-M   'P 1'
#
loop_
_entity.id
_entity.type
_entity.pdbx_description
1 polymer ?
#
loop_
_entity_poly.entity_id
_entity_poly.type
_entity_poly.pdbx_seq_one_letter_code
_entity_poly.pdbx_strand_id
1 'polypeptide(L)'
;ARKVSPFTMAWANLGRSKGKTVVTVLSLSLAVVLLTVTVNFAGGFDMDKYVSNFTASDFIVANAGKFQTSTVFSDEQALPQSAIDAINAQGGITDSGVVYGQTFGALEYVTEDWFRQNKGYFYTPEQLDNLIRLTDKNDAGLLADSVQISGMSAFALDHLTVLEGDLSALYEPGTRAIAAVYAEDDYGNADMDSHWARLGDTVTLRYVETSEYYDPDTGEVWPMLEDVPDGANWVERPVEYRDVDYTVAALVTVPFALSYRYYGSDEFILNDQTFVQDTGTNSVMYYAFDTTDEANGDMEAFLQDYTENVNPELDYESKATYAGEFESMRSMFLLLGGTLSFIVGLVGVLNFFNAILTGIIARQRELAVLQAVGMTGKQMRSMLIWEGLLYALGAAGLALLLTLALGPVAFQAVEGLFWFFTYHLNLTPFLLIIPLFALLGITIPIITGQVSQKHT
;
A
#
# COMPACT_ATOMS: atom_id res chain seq x y z
N ALA A 1 41.82 38.90 34.22
CA ALA A 1 41.31 39.58 33.01
C ALA A 1 40.73 38.52 32.04
N ARG A 2 39.47 38.66 31.71
CA ARG A 2 38.81 37.77 30.71
C ARG A 2 39.46 38.04 29.33
N LYS A 3 40.16 37.08 28.74
CA LYS A 3 40.70 37.27 27.39
C LYS A 3 39.57 37.51 26.42
N VAL A 4 39.50 38.69 25.85
CA VAL A 4 38.56 39.05 24.80
C VAL A 4 39.05 38.39 23.49
N SER A 5 38.33 37.42 23.00
CA SER A 5 38.60 36.72 21.72
C SER A 5 37.51 37.08 20.68
N PRO A 6 37.80 36.94 19.39
CA PRO A 6 36.77 37.12 18.33
C PRO A 6 35.50 36.27 18.58
N PHE A 7 35.66 35.06 19.10
CA PHE A 7 34.55 34.15 19.45
C PHE A 7 33.68 34.73 20.59
N THR A 8 34.30 35.20 21.69
CA THR A 8 33.53 35.75 22.83
C THR A 8 32.76 37.02 22.45
N MET A 9 33.30 37.82 21.54
CA MET A 9 32.63 38.99 20.99
C MET A 9 31.44 38.58 20.08
N ALA A 10 31.64 37.60 19.21
CA ALA A 10 30.55 37.06 18.36
C ALA A 10 29.40 36.50 19.20
N TRP A 11 29.70 35.73 20.23
CA TRP A 11 28.71 35.22 21.19
C TRP A 11 27.90 36.33 21.90
N ALA A 12 28.60 37.36 22.39
CA ALA A 12 27.94 38.50 23.01
C ALA A 12 27.04 39.27 22.04
N ASN A 13 27.41 39.35 20.77
CA ASN A 13 26.64 40.04 19.74
C ASN A 13 25.32 39.31 19.44
N LEU A 14 25.31 37.99 19.35
CA LEU A 14 24.09 37.20 19.21
C LEU A 14 23.09 37.46 20.36
N GLY A 15 23.60 37.60 21.60
CA GLY A 15 22.78 37.89 22.77
C GLY A 15 22.16 39.29 22.78
N ARG A 16 22.70 40.24 22.01
CA ARG A 16 22.18 41.63 21.93
C ARG A 16 20.97 41.74 20.98
N SER A 17 20.92 40.94 19.92
CA SER A 17 19.86 40.95 18.90
C SER A 17 18.99 39.67 18.92
N LYS A 18 18.50 39.31 20.10
CA LYS A 18 17.81 38.02 20.35
C LYS A 18 16.71 37.71 19.33
N GLY A 19 15.86 38.68 19.00
CA GLY A 19 14.76 38.47 18.05
C GLY A 19 15.22 38.06 16.65
N LYS A 20 16.25 38.76 16.12
CA LYS A 20 16.81 38.45 14.80
C LYS A 20 17.51 37.10 14.81
N THR A 21 18.28 36.82 15.90
CA THR A 21 18.95 35.54 16.07
C THR A 21 17.96 34.40 16.07
N VAL A 22 16.87 34.49 16.84
CA VAL A 22 15.85 33.45 16.91
C VAL A 22 15.18 33.23 15.55
N VAL A 23 14.76 34.27 14.86
CA VAL A 23 14.11 34.17 13.54
C VAL A 23 15.04 33.51 12.52
N THR A 24 16.32 33.91 12.49
CA THR A 24 17.28 33.33 11.55
C THR A 24 17.57 31.86 11.84
N VAL A 25 17.79 31.53 13.11
CA VAL A 25 18.03 30.13 13.54
C VAL A 25 16.81 29.26 13.24
N LEU A 26 15.58 29.74 13.53
CA LEU A 26 14.35 29.02 13.24
C LEU A 26 14.15 28.82 11.73
N SER A 27 14.38 29.85 10.91
CA SER A 27 14.19 29.75 9.45
C SER A 27 15.16 28.74 8.83
N LEU A 28 16.42 28.76 9.25
CA LEU A 28 17.42 27.78 8.77
C LEU A 28 17.12 26.37 9.29
N SER A 29 16.78 26.22 10.57
CA SER A 29 16.49 24.92 11.16
C SER A 29 15.26 24.28 10.54
N LEU A 30 14.22 25.08 10.22
CA LEU A 30 13.01 24.57 9.59
C LEU A 30 13.28 23.95 8.22
N ALA A 31 14.15 24.55 7.42
CA ALA A 31 14.55 23.98 6.14
C ALA A 31 15.21 22.61 6.29
N VAL A 32 16.08 22.46 7.28
CA VAL A 32 16.77 21.18 7.58
C VAL A 32 15.78 20.15 8.09
N VAL A 33 14.89 20.54 8.99
CA VAL A 33 13.84 19.65 9.51
C VAL A 33 12.97 19.14 8.36
N LEU A 34 12.49 20.04 7.49
CA LEU A 34 11.65 19.67 6.35
C LEU A 34 12.36 18.70 5.39
N LEU A 35 13.62 18.95 5.07
CA LEU A 35 14.40 18.05 4.22
C LEU A 35 14.60 16.68 4.89
N THR A 36 14.95 16.68 6.17
CA THR A 36 15.15 15.45 6.93
C THR A 36 13.85 14.65 7.05
N VAL A 37 12.73 15.31 7.34
CA VAL A 37 11.40 14.69 7.36
C VAL A 37 11.05 14.10 6.00
N THR A 38 11.26 14.85 4.91
CA THR A 38 10.99 14.37 3.54
C THR A 38 11.79 13.11 3.21
N VAL A 39 13.08 13.10 3.50
CA VAL A 39 13.96 11.94 3.21
C VAL A 39 13.60 10.74 4.10
N ASN A 40 13.30 10.98 5.38
CA ASN A 40 12.87 9.90 6.28
C ASN A 40 11.49 9.35 5.89
N PHE A 41 10.56 10.21 5.47
CA PHE A 41 9.26 9.80 4.98
C PHE A 41 9.39 8.95 3.71
N ALA A 42 10.07 9.44 2.68
CA ALA A 42 10.25 8.69 1.44
C ALA A 42 11.11 7.42 1.61
N GLY A 43 12.04 7.42 2.57
CA GLY A 43 12.88 6.27 2.88
C GLY A 43 12.25 5.25 3.85
N GLY A 44 11.13 5.60 4.50
CA GLY A 44 10.37 4.71 5.37
C GLY A 44 9.43 3.77 4.62
N PHE A 45 9.13 4.04 3.35
CA PHE A 45 8.36 3.14 2.52
C PHE A 45 9.19 1.92 2.12
N ASP A 46 8.66 0.73 2.40
CA ASP A 46 9.26 -0.57 2.13
C ASP A 46 8.70 -1.16 0.85
N MET A 47 9.53 -1.21 -0.20
CA MET A 47 9.16 -1.72 -1.51
C MET A 47 8.83 -3.21 -1.47
N ASP A 48 9.58 -4.00 -0.71
CA ASP A 48 9.36 -5.45 -0.67
C ASP A 48 8.02 -5.77 0.00
N LYS A 49 7.66 -5.07 1.07
CA LYS A 49 6.32 -5.17 1.67
C LYS A 49 5.24 -4.75 0.68
N TYR A 50 5.42 -3.62 -0.01
CA TYR A 50 4.45 -3.14 -0.99
C TYR A 50 4.23 -4.15 -2.11
N VAL A 51 5.29 -4.60 -2.75
CA VAL A 51 5.21 -5.53 -3.88
C VAL A 51 4.64 -6.88 -3.44
N SER A 52 5.09 -7.44 -2.30
CA SER A 52 4.62 -8.74 -1.82
C SER A 52 3.14 -8.78 -1.45
N ASN A 53 2.55 -7.65 -1.11
CA ASN A 53 1.11 -7.58 -0.85
C ASN A 53 0.27 -7.64 -2.14
N PHE A 54 0.80 -7.09 -3.23
CA PHE A 54 0.07 -7.04 -4.51
C PHE A 54 0.43 -8.18 -5.46
N THR A 55 1.53 -8.89 -5.22
CA THR A 55 1.99 -9.96 -6.11
C THR A 55 2.28 -11.25 -5.33
N ALA A 56 1.78 -12.38 -5.82
CA ALA A 56 2.15 -13.71 -5.32
C ALA A 56 3.25 -14.37 -6.17
N SER A 57 3.51 -13.85 -7.38
CA SER A 57 4.45 -14.39 -8.35
C SER A 57 5.08 -13.27 -9.16
N ASP A 58 6.04 -13.58 -10.04
CA ASP A 58 6.61 -12.57 -10.94
C ASP A 58 5.55 -12.00 -11.88
N PHE A 59 4.66 -12.87 -12.38
CA PHE A 59 3.58 -12.50 -13.30
C PHE A 59 2.27 -13.18 -12.95
N ILE A 60 1.17 -12.45 -13.13
CA ILE A 60 -0.18 -12.98 -13.10
C ILE A 60 -0.91 -12.46 -14.33
N VAL A 61 -1.54 -13.37 -15.08
CA VAL A 61 -2.29 -13.06 -16.30
C VAL A 61 -3.75 -13.48 -16.10
N ALA A 62 -4.68 -12.62 -16.50
CA ALA A 62 -6.11 -12.88 -16.43
C ALA A 62 -6.87 -12.06 -17.49
N ASN A 63 -8.18 -12.20 -17.52
CA ASN A 63 -9.03 -11.22 -18.20
C ASN A 63 -8.88 -9.84 -17.55
N ALA A 64 -8.79 -8.77 -18.34
CA ALA A 64 -8.58 -7.41 -17.86
C ALA A 64 -9.62 -6.97 -16.81
N GLY A 65 -10.85 -7.46 -16.92
CA GLY A 65 -11.91 -7.19 -15.94
C GLY A 65 -11.62 -7.76 -14.55
N LYS A 66 -10.77 -8.78 -14.42
CA LYS A 66 -10.41 -9.39 -13.13
C LYS A 66 -9.44 -8.56 -12.30
N PHE A 67 -8.66 -7.70 -12.93
CA PHE A 67 -7.79 -6.78 -12.22
C PHE A 67 -8.53 -5.53 -11.69
N GLN A 68 -9.79 -5.36 -12.09
CA GLN A 68 -10.66 -4.32 -11.54
C GLN A 68 -11.35 -4.83 -10.28
N THR A 69 -11.44 -3.98 -9.25
CA THR A 69 -12.15 -4.31 -8.00
C THR A 69 -13.64 -4.54 -8.25
N SER A 70 -14.22 -5.50 -7.53
CA SER A 70 -15.67 -5.81 -7.52
C SER A 70 -16.23 -6.42 -8.81
N THR A 71 -15.41 -6.94 -9.71
CA THR A 71 -15.89 -7.65 -10.88
C THR A 71 -16.16 -9.11 -10.53
N VAL A 72 -17.42 -9.54 -10.71
CA VAL A 72 -17.81 -10.94 -10.58
C VAL A 72 -17.16 -11.75 -11.70
N PHE A 73 -16.52 -12.87 -11.37
CA PHE A 73 -15.95 -13.76 -12.37
C PHE A 73 -17.03 -14.62 -13.03
N SER A 74 -16.99 -14.72 -14.34
CA SER A 74 -17.84 -15.60 -15.14
C SER A 74 -17.02 -16.39 -16.15
N ASP A 75 -17.58 -17.47 -16.69
CA ASP A 75 -16.92 -18.30 -17.70
C ASP A 75 -16.50 -17.52 -18.96
N GLU A 76 -17.22 -16.43 -19.29
CA GLU A 76 -16.87 -15.53 -20.39
C GLU A 76 -15.55 -14.77 -20.16
N GLN A 77 -15.15 -14.65 -18.91
CA GLN A 77 -13.91 -14.00 -18.50
C GLN A 77 -12.79 -15.00 -18.27
N ALA A 78 -12.97 -16.25 -18.59
CA ALA A 78 -11.95 -17.27 -18.43
C ALA A 78 -10.73 -17.00 -19.31
N LEU A 79 -9.54 -17.16 -18.73
CA LEU A 79 -8.30 -17.12 -19.49
C LEU A 79 -8.24 -18.32 -20.45
N PRO A 80 -8.12 -18.10 -21.77
CA PRO A 80 -8.11 -19.20 -22.73
C PRO A 80 -6.81 -19.99 -22.64
N GLN A 81 -6.88 -21.31 -22.80
CA GLN A 81 -5.71 -22.19 -22.79
C GLN A 81 -4.65 -21.76 -23.83
N SER A 82 -5.07 -21.21 -24.96
CA SER A 82 -4.15 -20.69 -25.99
C SER A 82 -3.24 -19.56 -25.51
N ALA A 83 -3.70 -18.74 -24.53
CA ALA A 83 -2.86 -17.71 -23.92
C ALA A 83 -1.81 -18.35 -22.99
N ILE A 84 -2.20 -19.32 -22.18
CA ILE A 84 -1.28 -20.08 -21.32
C ILE A 84 -0.22 -20.80 -22.17
N ASP A 85 -0.64 -21.42 -23.27
CA ASP A 85 0.28 -22.10 -24.20
C ASP A 85 1.26 -21.12 -24.86
N ALA A 86 0.81 -19.93 -25.24
CA ALA A 86 1.65 -18.89 -25.81
C ALA A 86 2.68 -18.34 -24.81
N ILE A 87 2.30 -18.19 -23.54
CA ILE A 87 3.20 -17.78 -22.45
C ILE A 87 4.24 -18.87 -22.22
N ASN A 88 3.83 -20.14 -22.08
CA ASN A 88 4.72 -21.27 -21.86
C ASN A 88 5.73 -21.47 -23.00
N ALA A 89 5.36 -21.09 -24.22
CA ALA A 89 6.24 -21.19 -25.39
C ALA A 89 7.42 -20.20 -25.35
N GLN A 90 7.37 -19.15 -24.53
CA GLN A 90 8.48 -18.20 -24.39
C GLN A 90 9.68 -18.81 -23.65
N GLY A 91 9.42 -19.79 -22.77
CA GLY A 91 10.45 -20.40 -21.93
C GLY A 91 10.87 -19.53 -20.73
N GLY A 92 11.78 -20.07 -19.93
CA GLY A 92 12.30 -19.37 -18.74
C GLY A 92 11.36 -19.39 -17.53
N ILE A 93 10.20 -20.04 -17.60
CA ILE A 93 9.30 -20.25 -16.47
C ILE A 93 9.91 -21.29 -15.53
N THR A 94 10.00 -20.96 -14.25
CA THR A 94 10.56 -21.82 -13.19
C THR A 94 9.49 -22.57 -12.43
N ASP A 95 8.37 -21.92 -12.16
CA ASP A 95 7.20 -22.49 -11.51
C ASP A 95 5.94 -21.76 -11.97
N SER A 96 4.79 -22.45 -11.92
CA SER A 96 3.54 -21.85 -12.37
C SER A 96 2.32 -22.60 -11.87
N GLY A 97 1.17 -21.93 -11.87
CA GLY A 97 -0.09 -22.54 -11.53
C GLY A 97 -1.30 -21.75 -11.97
N VAL A 98 -2.42 -22.45 -12.00
CA VAL A 98 -3.73 -21.87 -12.33
C VAL A 98 -4.57 -21.72 -11.06
N VAL A 99 -5.43 -20.72 -11.09
CA VAL A 99 -6.55 -20.57 -10.16
C VAL A 99 -7.83 -20.61 -11.00
N TYR A 100 -8.63 -21.63 -10.79
CA TYR A 100 -9.97 -21.73 -11.34
C TYR A 100 -10.95 -20.96 -10.47
N GLY A 101 -12.02 -20.46 -11.04
CA GLY A 101 -13.05 -19.74 -10.29
C GLY A 101 -14.46 -20.15 -10.68
N GLN A 102 -15.37 -20.18 -9.70
CA GLN A 102 -16.80 -20.29 -9.91
C GLN A 102 -17.52 -19.36 -8.92
N THR A 103 -18.34 -18.44 -9.46
CA THR A 103 -19.12 -17.51 -8.64
C THR A 103 -20.59 -17.92 -8.58
N PHE A 104 -21.11 -18.54 -9.64
CA PHE A 104 -22.49 -18.99 -9.74
C PHE A 104 -22.56 -20.50 -9.93
N GLY A 105 -23.69 -21.10 -9.62
CA GLY A 105 -23.94 -22.53 -9.78
C GLY A 105 -23.60 -23.36 -8.54
N ALA A 106 -23.13 -22.74 -7.45
CA ALA A 106 -22.97 -23.38 -6.17
C ALA A 106 -23.63 -22.58 -5.06
N LEU A 107 -24.26 -23.29 -4.11
CA LEU A 107 -24.87 -22.69 -2.93
C LEU A 107 -24.31 -23.36 -1.67
N GLU A 108 -24.20 -22.57 -0.62
CA GLU A 108 -24.10 -23.01 0.75
C GLU A 108 -25.43 -22.73 1.49
N TYR A 109 -25.60 -23.33 2.64
CA TYR A 109 -26.76 -23.08 3.49
C TYR A 109 -26.31 -22.60 4.88
N VAL A 110 -26.70 -21.37 5.20
CA VAL A 110 -26.20 -20.67 6.41
C VAL A 110 -27.36 -20.35 7.37
N THR A 111 -27.01 -20.08 8.63
CA THR A 111 -27.99 -19.61 9.62
C THR A 111 -28.45 -18.19 9.29
N GLU A 112 -29.66 -17.83 9.72
CA GLU A 112 -30.17 -16.46 9.55
C GLU A 112 -29.27 -15.44 10.25
N ASP A 113 -28.68 -15.77 11.39
CA ASP A 113 -27.77 -14.88 12.12
C ASP A 113 -26.51 -14.58 11.29
N TRP A 114 -25.91 -15.61 10.68
CA TRP A 114 -24.76 -15.40 9.78
C TRP A 114 -25.15 -14.60 8.54
N PHE A 115 -26.25 -14.95 7.90
CA PHE A 115 -26.76 -14.24 6.73
C PHE A 115 -26.97 -12.75 7.03
N ARG A 116 -27.54 -12.42 8.18
CA ARG A 116 -27.74 -11.03 8.63
C ARG A 116 -26.42 -10.33 8.92
N GLN A 117 -25.45 -11.01 9.51
CA GLN A 117 -24.12 -10.45 9.76
C GLN A 117 -23.39 -10.15 8.46
N ASN A 118 -23.33 -11.10 7.54
CA ASN A 118 -22.61 -10.99 6.28
C ASN A 118 -23.24 -9.95 5.34
N LYS A 119 -24.57 -10.00 5.14
CA LYS A 119 -25.28 -9.07 4.23
C LYS A 119 -25.62 -7.72 4.88
N GLY A 120 -25.57 -7.63 6.21
CA GLY A 120 -25.94 -6.41 6.95
C GLY A 120 -25.07 -5.18 6.66
N TYR A 121 -23.88 -5.37 6.10
CA TYR A 121 -23.05 -4.28 5.62
C TYR A 121 -23.64 -3.57 4.38
N PHE A 122 -24.32 -4.33 3.53
CA PHE A 122 -24.85 -3.84 2.23
C PHE A 122 -26.30 -3.39 2.26
N TYR A 123 -27.10 -3.87 3.25
CA TYR A 123 -28.54 -3.69 3.29
C TYR A 123 -29.02 -3.07 4.59
N THR A 124 -30.04 -2.24 4.51
CA THR A 124 -30.77 -1.78 5.72
C THR A 124 -31.52 -2.94 6.37
N PRO A 125 -31.87 -2.87 7.66
CA PRO A 125 -32.62 -3.94 8.32
C PRO A 125 -33.91 -4.35 7.58
N GLU A 126 -34.65 -3.38 7.04
CA GLU A 126 -35.89 -3.62 6.31
C GLU A 126 -35.62 -4.32 4.96
N GLN A 127 -34.58 -3.89 4.23
CA GLN A 127 -34.15 -4.55 3.00
C GLN A 127 -33.69 -5.98 3.27
N LEU A 128 -32.97 -6.18 4.37
CA LEU A 128 -32.48 -7.49 4.78
C LEU A 128 -33.61 -8.44 5.16
N ASP A 129 -34.63 -7.98 5.89
CA ASP A 129 -35.82 -8.77 6.18
C ASP A 129 -36.55 -9.21 4.91
N ASN A 130 -36.66 -8.31 3.91
CA ASN A 130 -37.24 -8.66 2.62
C ASN A 130 -36.34 -9.63 1.82
N LEU A 131 -35.02 -9.47 1.85
CA LEU A 131 -34.08 -10.38 1.22
C LEU A 131 -34.21 -11.79 1.80
N ILE A 132 -34.25 -11.93 3.14
CA ILE A 132 -34.43 -13.20 3.83
C ILE A 132 -35.77 -13.85 3.46
N ARG A 133 -36.84 -13.08 3.29
CA ARG A 133 -38.15 -13.57 2.82
C ARG A 133 -38.11 -14.12 1.40
N LEU A 134 -37.26 -13.54 0.55
CA LEU A 134 -37.06 -13.90 -0.85
C LEU A 134 -35.89 -14.87 -1.08
N THR A 135 -35.34 -15.45 -0.04
CA THR A 135 -34.25 -16.44 -0.12
C THR A 135 -34.79 -17.83 0.18
N ASP A 136 -34.41 -18.81 -0.64
CA ASP A 136 -34.77 -20.23 -0.47
C ASP A 136 -34.18 -20.78 0.84
N LYS A 137 -34.89 -21.78 1.39
CA LYS A 137 -34.49 -22.43 2.65
C LYS A 137 -34.50 -23.95 2.47
N ASN A 138 -33.49 -24.60 3.00
CA ASN A 138 -33.49 -26.05 3.07
C ASN A 138 -34.43 -26.58 4.16
N ASP A 139 -34.57 -27.91 4.26
CA ASP A 139 -35.42 -28.60 5.24
C ASP A 139 -35.07 -28.25 6.69
N ALA A 140 -33.85 -27.85 6.98
CA ALA A 140 -33.40 -27.43 8.30
C ALA A 140 -33.69 -25.94 8.60
N GLY A 141 -34.26 -25.21 7.62
CA GLY A 141 -34.58 -23.79 7.71
C GLY A 141 -33.37 -22.87 7.53
N LEU A 142 -32.23 -23.39 7.05
CA LEU A 142 -31.07 -22.60 6.71
C LEU A 142 -31.29 -21.89 5.38
N LEU A 143 -30.78 -20.67 5.26
CA LEU A 143 -30.89 -19.82 4.09
C LEU A 143 -29.85 -20.22 3.03
N ALA A 144 -30.29 -20.33 1.78
CA ALA A 144 -29.39 -20.48 0.66
C ALA A 144 -28.59 -19.19 0.46
N ASP A 145 -27.28 -19.31 0.32
CA ASP A 145 -26.42 -18.21 -0.07
C ASP A 145 -25.47 -18.64 -1.20
N SER A 146 -25.15 -17.75 -2.09
CA SER A 146 -24.17 -18.01 -3.12
C SER A 146 -22.79 -18.06 -2.51
N VAL A 147 -21.99 -19.01 -2.95
CA VAL A 147 -20.64 -19.24 -2.48
C VAL A 147 -19.67 -19.09 -3.63
N GLN A 148 -18.50 -18.54 -3.36
CA GLN A 148 -17.37 -18.51 -4.29
C GLN A 148 -16.51 -19.76 -4.06
N ILE A 149 -16.14 -20.41 -5.14
CA ILE A 149 -15.28 -21.58 -5.07
C ILE A 149 -14.07 -21.34 -5.96
N SER A 150 -12.88 -21.45 -5.38
CA SER A 150 -11.61 -21.41 -6.10
C SER A 150 -11.00 -22.82 -6.18
N GLY A 151 -10.56 -23.21 -7.36
CA GLY A 151 -9.73 -24.40 -7.55
C GLY A 151 -8.28 -24.00 -7.70
N MET A 152 -7.42 -24.38 -6.77
CA MET A 152 -6.03 -23.93 -6.77
C MET A 152 -5.06 -25.06 -7.03
N SER A 153 -4.14 -24.85 -7.98
CA SER A 153 -2.98 -25.71 -8.21
C SER A 153 -1.99 -25.65 -7.04
N ALA A 154 -1.03 -26.57 -6.99
CA ALA A 154 -0.01 -26.59 -5.94
C ALA A 154 0.72 -25.25 -5.80
N PHE A 155 1.11 -24.63 -6.91
CA PHE A 155 1.73 -23.31 -6.92
C PHE A 155 0.90 -22.26 -6.20
N ALA A 156 -0.41 -22.19 -6.45
CA ALA A 156 -1.28 -21.22 -5.79
C ALA A 156 -1.51 -21.56 -4.31
N LEU A 157 -1.63 -22.85 -3.95
CA LEU A 157 -1.75 -23.30 -2.56
C LEU A 157 -0.53 -22.94 -1.71
N ASP A 158 0.68 -22.97 -2.30
CA ASP A 158 1.93 -22.63 -1.62
C ASP A 158 2.00 -21.15 -1.18
N HIS A 159 1.18 -20.30 -1.79
CA HIS A 159 1.11 -18.86 -1.47
C HIS A 159 0.04 -18.50 -0.44
N LEU A 160 -0.75 -19.46 0.03
CA LEU A 160 -1.76 -19.21 1.06
C LEU A 160 -1.13 -19.05 2.44
N THR A 161 -1.69 -18.16 3.25
CA THR A 161 -1.34 -18.08 4.66
C THR A 161 -2.29 -18.97 5.47
N VAL A 162 -1.77 -20.01 6.09
CA VAL A 162 -2.55 -20.92 6.94
C VAL A 162 -2.71 -20.30 8.33
N LEU A 163 -3.96 -20.08 8.75
CA LEU A 163 -4.33 -19.60 10.09
C LEU A 163 -4.48 -20.75 11.08
N GLU A 164 -5.20 -21.81 10.65
CA GLU A 164 -5.42 -23.03 11.42
C GLU A 164 -5.49 -24.22 10.47
N GLY A 165 -5.13 -25.41 10.95
CA GLY A 165 -5.20 -26.64 10.18
C GLY A 165 -4.00 -26.88 9.28
N ASP A 166 -4.23 -27.53 8.12
CA ASP A 166 -3.18 -28.04 7.25
C ASP A 166 -3.70 -28.19 5.82
N LEU A 167 -2.90 -27.77 4.85
CA LEU A 167 -3.24 -27.83 3.43
C LEU A 167 -2.89 -29.17 2.75
N SER A 168 -2.25 -30.12 3.43
CA SER A 168 -1.75 -31.37 2.81
C SER A 168 -2.82 -32.14 2.03
N ALA A 169 -4.05 -32.17 2.54
CA ALA A 169 -5.16 -32.83 1.87
C ALA A 169 -5.61 -32.12 0.58
N LEU A 170 -5.33 -30.81 0.41
CA LEU A 170 -5.68 -30.05 -0.79
C LEU A 170 -4.68 -30.26 -1.93
N TYR A 171 -3.49 -30.80 -1.65
CA TYR A 171 -2.55 -31.19 -2.72
C TYR A 171 -2.91 -32.51 -3.40
N GLU A 172 -3.80 -33.30 -2.78
CA GLU A 172 -4.20 -34.59 -3.28
C GLU A 172 -5.56 -34.53 -3.99
N PRO A 173 -5.64 -34.84 -5.29
CA PRO A 173 -6.91 -34.82 -6.03
C PRO A 173 -7.93 -35.82 -5.46
N GLY A 174 -9.22 -35.44 -5.51
CA GLY A 174 -10.34 -36.31 -5.10
C GLY A 174 -10.53 -36.43 -3.61
N THR A 175 -9.76 -35.71 -2.79
CA THR A 175 -10.04 -35.57 -1.36
C THR A 175 -11.29 -34.74 -1.16
N ARG A 176 -12.04 -35.04 -0.09
CA ARG A 176 -13.17 -34.21 0.35
C ARG A 176 -12.73 -33.15 1.37
N ALA A 177 -11.58 -32.53 1.10
CA ALA A 177 -11.01 -31.45 1.90
C ALA A 177 -11.26 -30.11 1.24
N ILE A 178 -11.55 -29.11 2.05
CA ILE A 178 -11.80 -27.73 1.62
C ILE A 178 -11.06 -26.78 2.56
N ALA A 179 -10.57 -25.64 2.09
CA ALA A 179 -10.11 -24.56 2.93
C ALA A 179 -11.14 -23.43 2.95
N ALA A 180 -11.41 -22.87 4.13
CA ALA A 180 -12.26 -21.69 4.27
C ALA A 180 -11.40 -20.43 4.25
N VAL A 181 -11.79 -19.43 3.42
CA VAL A 181 -11.03 -18.20 3.23
C VAL A 181 -11.53 -17.11 4.16
N TYR A 182 -10.65 -16.62 4.99
CA TYR A 182 -10.91 -15.51 5.92
C TYR A 182 -10.40 -14.20 5.35
N ALA A 183 -11.11 -13.11 5.61
CA ALA A 183 -10.66 -11.78 5.23
C ALA A 183 -9.41 -11.38 6.03
N GLU A 184 -8.56 -10.60 5.40
CA GLU A 184 -7.35 -10.06 5.98
C GLU A 184 -7.32 -8.55 5.78
N ASP A 185 -6.85 -7.80 6.79
CA ASP A 185 -6.64 -6.38 6.65
C ASP A 185 -5.29 -6.08 5.96
N ASP A 186 -5.06 -4.81 5.59
CA ASP A 186 -3.82 -4.37 4.93
C ASP A 186 -2.55 -4.61 5.76
N TYR A 187 -2.69 -4.93 7.05
CA TYR A 187 -1.58 -5.25 7.95
C TYR A 187 -1.32 -6.75 8.11
N GLY A 188 -2.08 -7.60 7.41
CA GLY A 188 -1.97 -9.05 7.50
C GLY A 188 -2.65 -9.65 8.73
N ASN A 189 -3.59 -8.92 9.35
CA ASN A 189 -4.37 -9.47 10.44
C ASN A 189 -5.65 -10.10 9.90
N ALA A 190 -5.82 -11.40 10.15
CA ALA A 190 -7.03 -12.11 9.77
C ALA A 190 -8.22 -11.72 10.65
N ASP A 191 -9.37 -11.47 10.01
CA ASP A 191 -10.65 -11.29 10.69
C ASP A 191 -11.33 -12.66 10.89
N MET A 192 -11.22 -13.19 12.08
CA MET A 192 -11.78 -14.50 12.42
C MET A 192 -13.33 -14.55 12.49
N ASP A 193 -13.98 -13.40 12.36
CA ASP A 193 -15.44 -13.29 12.28
C ASP A 193 -15.95 -13.10 10.84
N SER A 194 -15.04 -13.07 9.85
CA SER A 194 -15.36 -12.88 8.45
C SER A 194 -15.88 -14.12 7.71
N HIS A 195 -15.84 -15.29 8.35
CA HIS A 195 -16.33 -16.55 7.78
C HIS A 195 -16.96 -17.42 8.88
N TRP A 196 -18.06 -18.16 8.54
CA TRP A 196 -18.74 -19.01 9.53
C TRP A 196 -18.10 -20.36 9.76
N ALA A 197 -17.50 -20.97 8.71
CA ALA A 197 -16.92 -22.31 8.79
C ALA A 197 -15.69 -22.34 9.70
N ARG A 198 -15.55 -23.39 10.49
CA ARG A 198 -14.44 -23.62 11.42
C ARG A 198 -13.70 -24.89 11.07
N LEU A 199 -12.46 -25.02 11.55
CA LEU A 199 -11.64 -26.21 11.34
C LEU A 199 -12.36 -27.49 11.77
N GLY A 200 -12.43 -28.47 10.88
CA GLY A 200 -13.09 -29.75 11.10
C GLY A 200 -14.60 -29.77 10.85
N ASP A 201 -15.21 -28.63 10.54
CA ASP A 201 -16.63 -28.58 10.17
C ASP A 201 -16.86 -29.38 8.86
N THR A 202 -18.08 -29.89 8.73
CA THR A 202 -18.57 -30.42 7.46
C THR A 202 -19.37 -29.32 6.76
N VAL A 203 -18.93 -28.96 5.57
CA VAL A 203 -19.59 -27.99 4.67
C VAL A 203 -20.24 -28.76 3.54
N THR A 204 -21.55 -28.63 3.38
CA THR A 204 -22.27 -29.17 2.23
C THR A 204 -22.41 -28.09 1.17
N LEU A 205 -21.75 -28.26 0.03
CA LEU A 205 -21.93 -27.40 -1.12
C LEU A 205 -22.93 -28.03 -2.09
N ARG A 206 -23.92 -27.26 -2.50
CA ARG A 206 -24.94 -27.65 -3.47
C ARG A 206 -24.55 -27.11 -4.84
N TYR A 207 -24.17 -28.01 -5.75
CA TYR A 207 -23.95 -27.67 -7.15
C TYR A 207 -25.27 -27.76 -7.90
N VAL A 208 -25.73 -26.62 -8.42
CA VAL A 208 -27.04 -26.47 -9.03
C VAL A 208 -26.92 -26.67 -10.54
N GLU A 209 -27.73 -27.58 -11.11
CA GLU A 209 -27.80 -27.81 -12.54
C GLU A 209 -28.99 -27.03 -13.16
N THR A 210 -30.14 -27.06 -12.47
CA THR A 210 -31.34 -26.29 -12.89
C THR A 210 -32.08 -25.72 -11.68
N SER A 211 -32.66 -24.55 -11.89
CA SER A 211 -33.50 -23.87 -10.88
C SER A 211 -34.87 -23.59 -11.45
N GLU A 212 -35.84 -23.41 -10.58
CA GLU A 212 -37.16 -22.81 -10.88
C GLU A 212 -37.34 -21.58 -10.00
N TYR A 213 -38.29 -20.74 -10.37
CA TYR A 213 -38.64 -19.52 -9.68
C TYR A 213 -40.08 -19.59 -9.19
N TYR A 214 -40.33 -19.14 -7.98
CA TYR A 214 -41.68 -19.15 -7.44
C TYR A 214 -41.97 -17.87 -6.65
N ASP A 215 -43.24 -17.46 -6.68
CA ASP A 215 -43.74 -16.37 -5.84
C ASP A 215 -44.01 -16.89 -4.42
N PRO A 216 -43.31 -16.40 -3.40
CA PRO A 216 -43.50 -16.87 -2.02
C PRO A 216 -44.85 -16.49 -1.42
N ASP A 217 -45.57 -15.51 -1.99
CA ASP A 217 -46.84 -15.03 -1.48
C ASP A 217 -48.03 -15.75 -2.14
N THR A 218 -47.92 -16.13 -3.41
CA THR A 218 -49.02 -16.79 -4.18
C THR A 218 -48.75 -18.27 -4.43
N GLY A 219 -47.47 -18.70 -4.41
CA GLY A 219 -47.09 -20.06 -4.75
C GLY A 219 -47.08 -20.34 -6.26
N GLU A 220 -47.20 -19.33 -7.11
CA GLU A 220 -47.07 -19.48 -8.55
C GLU A 220 -45.59 -19.85 -8.88
N VAL A 221 -45.41 -20.80 -9.82
CA VAL A 221 -44.08 -21.32 -10.18
C VAL A 221 -43.79 -21.01 -11.64
N TRP A 222 -42.57 -20.55 -11.91
CA TRP A 222 -42.04 -20.25 -13.25
C TRP A 222 -40.80 -21.10 -13.52
N PRO A 223 -40.74 -21.85 -14.62
CA PRO A 223 -39.59 -22.70 -14.92
C PRO A 223 -38.31 -21.94 -15.20
N MET A 224 -38.42 -20.70 -15.70
CA MET A 224 -37.29 -19.87 -16.09
C MET A 224 -37.45 -18.45 -15.54
N LEU A 225 -36.33 -17.76 -15.30
CA LEU A 225 -36.36 -16.35 -14.85
C LEU A 225 -37.07 -15.43 -15.85
N GLU A 226 -36.98 -15.74 -17.13
CA GLU A 226 -37.64 -15.00 -18.22
C GLU A 226 -39.18 -15.10 -18.18
N ASP A 227 -39.72 -16.13 -17.53
CA ASP A 227 -41.16 -16.34 -17.36
C ASP A 227 -41.75 -15.55 -16.19
N VAL A 228 -40.89 -15.00 -15.32
CA VAL A 228 -41.30 -14.22 -14.14
C VAL A 228 -41.87 -12.88 -14.58
N PRO A 229 -43.11 -12.54 -14.18
CA PRO A 229 -43.75 -11.24 -14.58
C PRO A 229 -42.97 -10.04 -14.00
N ASP A 230 -42.92 -8.96 -14.76
CA ASP A 230 -42.32 -7.70 -14.33
C ASP A 230 -42.91 -7.23 -12.98
N GLY A 231 -42.02 -7.04 -11.99
CA GLY A 231 -42.39 -6.54 -10.67
C GLY A 231 -42.93 -7.61 -9.71
N ALA A 232 -43.01 -8.88 -10.10
CA ALA A 232 -43.32 -9.98 -9.19
C ALA A 232 -42.23 -10.21 -8.18
N ASN A 233 -42.61 -10.61 -6.96
CA ASN A 233 -41.63 -11.19 -6.02
C ASN A 233 -41.32 -12.62 -6.44
N TRP A 234 -40.09 -13.01 -6.39
CA TRP A 234 -39.69 -14.38 -6.71
C TRP A 234 -38.57 -14.88 -5.83
N VAL A 235 -38.52 -16.17 -5.65
CA VAL A 235 -37.44 -16.92 -4.98
C VAL A 235 -36.94 -17.92 -5.99
N GLU A 236 -35.62 -18.00 -6.14
CA GLU A 236 -34.97 -19.06 -6.89
C GLU A 236 -34.83 -20.29 -6.02
N ARG A 237 -35.21 -21.45 -6.55
CA ARG A 237 -35.13 -22.74 -5.86
C ARG A 237 -34.47 -23.77 -6.77
N PRO A 238 -33.35 -24.41 -6.30
CA PRO A 238 -32.74 -25.52 -7.03
C PRO A 238 -33.71 -26.70 -7.24
N VAL A 239 -33.76 -27.23 -8.45
CA VAL A 239 -34.61 -28.40 -8.82
C VAL A 239 -33.73 -29.61 -9.09
N GLU A 240 -32.71 -29.46 -9.96
CA GLU A 240 -31.70 -30.48 -10.21
C GLU A 240 -30.38 -30.00 -9.63
N TYR A 241 -29.84 -30.76 -8.71
CA TYR A 241 -28.63 -30.38 -7.99
C TYR A 241 -27.89 -31.61 -7.45
N ARG A 242 -26.66 -31.40 -7.06
CA ARG A 242 -25.82 -32.39 -6.40
C ARG A 242 -25.20 -31.80 -5.13
N ASP A 243 -25.48 -32.40 -4.01
CA ASP A 243 -24.86 -32.04 -2.73
C ASP A 243 -23.54 -32.80 -2.55
N VAL A 244 -22.52 -32.08 -2.13
CA VAL A 244 -21.19 -32.64 -1.84
C VAL A 244 -20.73 -32.13 -0.49
N ASP A 245 -20.40 -33.11 0.38
CA ASP A 245 -19.86 -32.82 1.71
C ASP A 245 -18.35 -32.72 1.67
N TYR A 246 -17.82 -31.67 2.25
CA TYR A 246 -16.40 -31.43 2.42
C TYR A 246 -16.07 -31.25 3.90
N THR A 247 -14.86 -31.62 4.30
CA THR A 247 -14.32 -31.31 5.62
C THR A 247 -13.41 -30.11 5.52
N VAL A 248 -13.61 -29.11 6.38
CA VAL A 248 -12.72 -27.95 6.47
C VAL A 248 -11.38 -28.40 7.06
N ALA A 249 -10.37 -28.54 6.20
CA ALA A 249 -9.03 -28.98 6.54
C ALA A 249 -8.11 -27.84 6.99
N ALA A 250 -8.37 -26.63 6.49
CA ALA A 250 -7.60 -25.44 6.84
C ALA A 250 -8.47 -24.18 6.84
N LEU A 251 -8.09 -23.22 7.68
CA LEU A 251 -8.53 -21.84 7.62
C LEU A 251 -7.38 -21.02 7.05
N VAL A 252 -7.63 -20.21 6.03
CA VAL A 252 -6.58 -19.53 5.29
C VAL A 252 -6.92 -18.08 4.99
N THR A 253 -5.90 -17.26 4.72
CA THR A 253 -6.04 -16.03 3.94
C THR A 253 -5.40 -16.19 2.57
N VAL A 254 -5.94 -15.49 1.56
CA VAL A 254 -5.47 -15.54 0.18
C VAL A 254 -4.78 -14.21 -0.15
N PRO A 255 -3.54 -14.22 -0.68
CA PRO A 255 -2.89 -13.01 -1.15
C PRO A 255 -3.79 -12.25 -2.13
N PHE A 256 -3.82 -10.93 -2.03
CA PHE A 256 -4.67 -10.09 -2.89
C PHE A 256 -4.54 -10.44 -4.38
N ALA A 257 -3.33 -10.72 -4.84
CA ALA A 257 -3.06 -11.10 -6.22
C ALA A 257 -3.82 -12.32 -6.72
N LEU A 258 -4.02 -13.32 -5.86
CA LEU A 258 -4.71 -14.60 -6.19
C LEU A 258 -6.16 -14.62 -5.71
N SER A 259 -6.61 -13.59 -5.01
CA SER A 259 -7.95 -13.53 -4.43
C SER A 259 -9.03 -13.38 -5.50
N TYR A 260 -10.26 -13.69 -5.12
CA TYR A 260 -11.43 -13.50 -5.97
C TYR A 260 -11.71 -12.01 -6.30
N ARG A 261 -11.15 -11.08 -5.49
CA ARG A 261 -11.39 -9.63 -5.57
C ARG A 261 -12.86 -9.22 -5.54
N TYR A 262 -13.73 -10.07 -4.99
CA TYR A 262 -15.15 -9.82 -4.82
C TYR A 262 -15.58 -10.17 -3.39
N TYR A 263 -16.20 -9.25 -2.71
CA TYR A 263 -16.49 -9.33 -1.26
C TYR A 263 -17.97 -9.63 -0.96
N GLY A 264 -18.68 -10.30 -1.86
CA GLY A 264 -20.12 -10.49 -1.74
C GLY A 264 -20.56 -11.83 -1.17
N SER A 265 -19.67 -12.81 -1.04
CA SER A 265 -19.99 -14.19 -0.63
C SER A 265 -18.82 -14.84 0.09
N ASP A 266 -19.11 -15.86 0.88
CA ASP A 266 -18.09 -16.69 1.50
C ASP A 266 -17.29 -17.43 0.40
N GLU A 267 -16.00 -17.65 0.64
CA GLU A 267 -15.11 -18.29 -0.32
C GLU A 267 -14.52 -19.58 0.27
N PHE A 268 -14.49 -20.63 -0.56
CA PHE A 268 -13.81 -21.87 -0.27
C PHE A 268 -12.81 -22.26 -1.37
N ILE A 269 -11.74 -22.93 -0.98
CA ILE A 269 -10.70 -23.39 -1.88
C ILE A 269 -10.70 -24.93 -1.92
N LEU A 270 -10.70 -25.47 -3.14
CA LEU A 270 -10.51 -26.87 -3.46
C LEU A 270 -9.17 -27.08 -4.15
N ASN A 271 -8.70 -28.33 -4.17
CA ASN A 271 -7.69 -28.75 -5.14
C ASN A 271 -8.20 -28.50 -6.56
N ASP A 272 -7.32 -28.09 -7.49
CA ASP A 272 -7.66 -27.73 -8.87
C ASP A 272 -8.41 -28.83 -9.62
N GLN A 273 -7.96 -30.09 -9.52
CA GLN A 273 -8.60 -31.22 -10.21
C GLN A 273 -9.93 -31.60 -9.54
N THR A 274 -9.99 -31.53 -8.21
CA THR A 274 -11.25 -31.73 -7.47
C THR A 274 -12.27 -30.68 -7.83
N PHE A 275 -11.83 -29.42 -7.97
CA PHE A 275 -12.68 -28.31 -8.42
C PHE A 275 -13.30 -28.63 -9.78
N VAL A 276 -12.49 -28.96 -10.80
CA VAL A 276 -13.00 -29.27 -12.15
C VAL A 276 -13.97 -30.46 -12.13
N GLN A 277 -13.66 -31.49 -11.34
CA GLN A 277 -14.50 -32.68 -11.21
C GLN A 277 -15.85 -32.36 -10.57
N ASP A 278 -15.88 -31.54 -9.52
CA ASP A 278 -17.06 -31.30 -8.71
C ASP A 278 -17.91 -30.15 -9.25
N THR A 279 -17.31 -29.10 -9.80
CA THR A 279 -18.06 -27.97 -10.38
C THR A 279 -18.49 -28.21 -11.83
N GLY A 280 -17.75 -29.03 -12.56
CA GLY A 280 -17.96 -29.25 -14.00
C GLY A 280 -17.43 -28.15 -14.90
N THR A 281 -16.83 -27.08 -14.34
CA THR A 281 -16.16 -26.01 -15.09
C THR A 281 -14.64 -26.11 -14.97
N ASN A 282 -13.94 -25.63 -16.01
CA ASN A 282 -12.48 -25.50 -16.03
C ASN A 282 -12.07 -24.06 -16.37
N SER A 283 -12.90 -23.11 -15.98
CA SER A 283 -12.69 -21.67 -16.24
C SER A 283 -11.53 -21.14 -15.40
N VAL A 284 -10.39 -20.91 -16.05
CA VAL A 284 -9.20 -20.34 -15.42
C VAL A 284 -9.42 -18.87 -15.15
N MET A 285 -9.36 -18.50 -13.88
CA MET A 285 -9.47 -17.10 -13.44
C MET A 285 -8.12 -16.38 -13.53
N TYR A 286 -7.06 -17.03 -13.04
CA TYR A 286 -5.68 -16.53 -13.08
C TYR A 286 -4.70 -17.62 -13.54
N TYR A 287 -3.68 -17.21 -14.27
CA TYR A 287 -2.45 -17.97 -14.46
C TYR A 287 -1.30 -17.19 -13.85
N ALA A 288 -0.70 -17.73 -12.81
CA ALA A 288 0.41 -17.13 -12.06
C ALA A 288 1.69 -17.93 -12.31
N PHE A 289 2.83 -17.25 -12.47
CA PHE A 289 4.09 -17.93 -12.74
C PHE A 289 5.31 -17.08 -12.37
N ASP A 290 6.40 -17.78 -12.05
CA ASP A 290 7.72 -17.23 -11.82
C ASP A 290 8.65 -17.52 -13.00
N THR A 291 9.61 -16.63 -13.22
CA THR A 291 10.60 -16.74 -14.29
C THR A 291 12.02 -16.72 -13.73
N THR A 292 13.00 -17.13 -14.56
CA THR A 292 14.40 -16.83 -14.25
C THR A 292 14.66 -15.31 -14.42
N ASP A 293 15.65 -14.77 -13.69
CA ASP A 293 16.03 -13.35 -13.78
C ASP A 293 16.35 -12.93 -15.23
N GLU A 294 16.96 -13.84 -16.01
CA GLU A 294 17.34 -13.58 -17.41
C GLU A 294 16.12 -13.52 -18.35
N ALA A 295 15.06 -14.27 -18.06
CA ALA A 295 13.85 -14.33 -18.90
C ALA A 295 12.82 -13.26 -18.51
N ASN A 296 12.92 -12.68 -17.32
CA ASN A 296 11.90 -11.80 -16.77
C ASN A 296 11.61 -10.58 -17.67
N GLY A 297 12.65 -9.90 -18.16
CA GLY A 297 12.48 -8.75 -19.04
C GLY A 297 11.91 -9.08 -20.41
N ASP A 298 12.26 -10.24 -20.99
CA ASP A 298 11.72 -10.71 -22.27
C ASP A 298 10.24 -11.12 -22.11
N MET A 299 9.89 -11.74 -20.99
CA MET A 299 8.52 -12.10 -20.64
C MET A 299 7.65 -10.84 -20.44
N GLU A 300 8.16 -9.84 -19.73
CA GLU A 300 7.46 -8.55 -19.57
C GLU A 300 7.13 -7.92 -20.93
N ALA A 301 8.13 -7.87 -21.84
CA ALA A 301 7.93 -7.32 -23.17
C ALA A 301 6.95 -8.16 -24.02
N PHE A 302 6.99 -9.47 -23.87
CA PHE A 302 6.05 -10.37 -24.55
C PHE A 302 4.61 -10.16 -24.05
N LEU A 303 4.40 -10.11 -22.75
CA LEU A 303 3.08 -9.92 -22.16
C LEU A 303 2.49 -8.55 -22.53
N GLN A 304 3.31 -7.50 -22.51
CA GLN A 304 2.88 -6.19 -22.96
C GLN A 304 2.42 -6.21 -24.41
N ASP A 305 3.20 -6.77 -25.32
CA ASP A 305 2.80 -6.89 -26.74
C ASP A 305 1.57 -7.77 -26.91
N TYR A 306 1.49 -8.88 -26.16
CA TYR A 306 0.39 -9.82 -26.25
C TYR A 306 -0.93 -9.20 -25.81
N THR A 307 -0.95 -8.48 -24.69
CA THR A 307 -2.17 -7.85 -24.15
C THR A 307 -2.54 -6.57 -24.91
N GLU A 308 -1.58 -5.83 -25.45
CA GLU A 308 -1.89 -4.62 -26.24
C GLU A 308 -2.30 -4.94 -27.70
N ASN A 309 -1.69 -5.93 -28.34
CA ASN A 309 -1.80 -6.11 -29.78
C ASN A 309 -2.40 -7.46 -30.24
N VAL A 310 -2.31 -8.52 -29.42
CA VAL A 310 -2.78 -9.86 -29.78
C VAL A 310 -4.12 -10.18 -29.15
N ASN A 311 -4.25 -10.00 -27.85
CA ASN A 311 -5.48 -10.24 -27.10
C ASN A 311 -5.77 -9.16 -26.07
N PRO A 312 -6.38 -8.02 -26.46
CA PRO A 312 -6.69 -6.90 -25.58
C PRO A 312 -7.75 -7.17 -24.51
N GLU A 313 -8.40 -8.33 -24.51
CA GLU A 313 -9.30 -8.74 -23.43
C GLU A 313 -8.54 -9.23 -22.20
N LEU A 314 -7.26 -9.54 -22.36
CA LEU A 314 -6.38 -9.96 -21.28
C LEU A 314 -5.53 -8.79 -20.79
N ASP A 315 -5.11 -8.92 -19.55
CA ASP A 315 -4.14 -8.02 -18.93
C ASP A 315 -3.23 -8.81 -17.99
N TYR A 316 -2.18 -8.19 -17.50
CA TYR A 316 -1.27 -8.83 -16.57
C TYR A 316 -0.81 -7.87 -15.47
N GLU A 317 -0.45 -8.42 -14.35
CA GLU A 317 0.24 -7.73 -13.27
C GLU A 317 1.61 -8.38 -13.08
N SER A 318 2.64 -7.56 -12.83
CA SER A 318 4.00 -8.04 -12.57
C SER A 318 4.62 -7.36 -11.37
N LYS A 319 5.62 -8.00 -10.76
CA LYS A 319 6.45 -7.36 -9.72
C LYS A 319 7.10 -6.07 -10.22
N ALA A 320 7.51 -6.04 -11.51
CA ALA A 320 8.11 -4.87 -12.11
C ALA A 320 7.15 -3.69 -12.22
N THR A 321 5.88 -3.93 -12.56
CA THR A 321 4.82 -2.91 -12.60
C THR A 321 4.64 -2.26 -11.23
N TYR A 322 4.42 -3.06 -10.18
CA TYR A 322 4.24 -2.56 -8.83
C TYR A 322 5.49 -1.88 -8.25
N ALA A 323 6.68 -2.41 -8.55
CA ALA A 323 7.93 -1.75 -8.19
C ALA A 323 8.08 -0.38 -8.88
N GLY A 324 7.68 -0.28 -10.15
CA GLY A 324 7.65 0.99 -10.90
C GLY A 324 6.66 2.00 -10.32
N GLU A 325 5.47 1.56 -9.96
CA GLU A 325 4.46 2.40 -9.29
C GLU A 325 4.95 2.91 -7.93
N PHE A 326 5.54 2.03 -7.13
CA PHE A 326 6.15 2.37 -5.86
C PHE A 326 7.26 3.43 -6.01
N GLU A 327 8.21 3.24 -6.92
CA GLU A 327 9.28 4.21 -7.17
C GLU A 327 8.75 5.55 -7.72
N SER A 328 7.69 5.53 -8.52
CA SER A 328 7.02 6.74 -9.00
C SER A 328 6.38 7.52 -7.84
N MET A 329 5.67 6.84 -6.95
CA MET A 329 5.09 7.43 -5.74
C MET A 329 6.18 8.01 -4.84
N ARG A 330 7.24 7.25 -4.56
CA ARG A 330 8.37 7.67 -3.73
C ARG A 330 9.07 8.90 -4.31
N SER A 331 9.32 8.89 -5.64
CA SER A 331 9.93 10.01 -6.36
C SER A 331 9.07 11.27 -6.30
N MET A 332 7.74 11.14 -6.37
CA MET A 332 6.81 12.26 -6.22
C MET A 332 6.93 12.90 -4.83
N PHE A 333 6.98 12.11 -3.76
CA PHE A 333 7.17 12.64 -2.41
C PHE A 333 8.52 13.33 -2.22
N LEU A 334 9.60 12.75 -2.78
CA LEU A 334 10.93 13.36 -2.75
C LEU A 334 10.96 14.67 -3.53
N LEU A 335 10.32 14.74 -4.69
CA LEU A 335 10.26 15.96 -5.51
C LEU A 335 9.48 17.07 -4.80
N LEU A 336 8.27 16.77 -4.30
CA LEU A 336 7.42 17.76 -3.63
C LEU A 336 8.04 18.26 -2.34
N GLY A 337 8.46 17.34 -1.47
CA GLY A 337 9.08 17.68 -0.18
C GLY A 337 10.45 18.35 -0.36
N GLY A 338 11.24 17.87 -1.31
CA GLY A 338 12.54 18.47 -1.68
C GLY A 338 12.39 19.88 -2.21
N THR A 339 11.42 20.12 -3.09
CA THR A 339 11.11 21.47 -3.61
C THR A 339 10.68 22.42 -2.50
N LEU A 340 9.78 21.98 -1.62
CA LEU A 340 9.35 22.77 -0.48
C LEU A 340 10.52 23.09 0.46
N SER A 341 11.34 22.08 0.77
CA SER A 341 12.54 22.24 1.61
C SER A 341 13.54 23.22 1.00
N PHE A 342 13.72 23.17 -0.33
CA PHE A 342 14.58 24.10 -1.06
C PHE A 342 14.06 25.56 -0.97
N ILE A 343 12.76 25.78 -1.18
CA ILE A 343 12.16 27.11 -1.11
C ILE A 343 12.30 27.68 0.32
N VAL A 344 11.99 26.91 1.36
CA VAL A 344 12.14 27.30 2.75
C VAL A 344 13.61 27.53 3.08
N GLY A 345 14.50 26.72 2.57
CA GLY A 345 15.96 26.89 2.69
C GLY A 345 16.45 28.19 2.08
N LEU A 346 15.98 28.55 0.91
CA LEU A 346 16.30 29.82 0.24
C LEU A 346 15.84 31.01 1.10
N VAL A 347 14.62 30.98 1.62
CA VAL A 347 14.13 32.00 2.55
C VAL A 347 15.01 32.07 3.82
N GLY A 348 15.40 30.91 4.35
CA GLY A 348 16.32 30.83 5.51
C GLY A 348 17.67 31.50 5.23
N VAL A 349 18.27 31.20 4.06
CA VAL A 349 19.54 31.83 3.63
C VAL A 349 19.40 33.34 3.44
N LEU A 350 18.30 33.81 2.84
CA LEU A 350 18.01 35.24 2.68
C LEU A 350 17.84 35.95 4.05
N ASN A 351 17.13 35.31 4.98
CA ASN A 351 16.99 35.83 6.35
C ASN A 351 18.35 35.86 7.07
N PHE A 352 19.20 34.87 6.88
CA PHE A 352 20.54 34.86 7.42
C PHE A 352 21.41 35.97 6.84
N PHE A 353 21.39 36.13 5.51
CA PHE A 353 22.08 37.23 4.84
C PHE A 353 21.64 38.61 5.39
N ASN A 354 20.34 38.81 5.49
CA ASN A 354 19.76 40.04 6.00
C ASN A 354 20.10 40.30 7.49
N ALA A 355 20.14 39.24 8.30
CA ALA A 355 20.50 39.34 9.73
C ALA A 355 21.95 39.81 9.90
N ILE A 356 22.90 39.20 9.15
CA ILE A 356 24.31 39.57 9.15
C ILE A 356 24.52 40.98 8.62
N LEU A 357 23.95 41.31 7.45
CA LEU A 357 24.08 42.62 6.82
C LEU A 357 23.57 43.74 7.74
N THR A 358 22.35 43.63 8.23
CA THR A 358 21.75 44.63 9.15
C THR A 358 22.49 44.70 10.48
N GLY A 359 23.05 43.58 10.96
CA GLY A 359 23.88 43.52 12.15
C GLY A 359 25.20 44.29 12.00
N ILE A 360 25.84 44.20 10.81
CA ILE A 360 27.06 44.98 10.48
C ILE A 360 26.74 46.46 10.34
N ILE A 361 25.71 46.80 9.58
CA ILE A 361 25.32 48.21 9.37
C ILE A 361 24.94 48.89 10.68
N ALA A 362 24.14 48.24 11.54
CA ALA A 362 23.72 48.78 12.82
C ALA A 362 24.89 49.02 13.79
N ARG A 363 25.98 48.29 13.65
CA ARG A 363 27.17 48.33 14.51
C ARG A 363 28.37 49.00 13.84
N GLN A 364 28.18 49.66 12.70
CA GLN A 364 29.26 50.24 11.92
C GLN A 364 30.12 51.22 12.72
N ARG A 365 29.51 52.05 13.56
CA ARG A 365 30.23 52.95 14.46
C ARG A 365 31.01 52.20 15.55
N GLU A 366 30.44 51.16 16.15
CA GLU A 366 31.13 50.32 17.15
C GLU A 366 32.34 49.60 16.51
N LEU A 367 32.18 49.07 15.31
CA LEU A 367 33.28 48.41 14.56
C LEU A 367 34.39 49.39 14.22
N ALA A 368 34.07 50.61 13.83
CA ALA A 368 35.05 51.69 13.58
C ALA A 368 35.82 52.08 14.87
N VAL A 369 35.16 52.19 16.00
CA VAL A 369 35.77 52.43 17.31
C VAL A 369 36.71 51.27 17.69
N LEU A 370 36.32 50.03 17.51
CA LEU A 370 37.17 48.85 17.77
C LEU A 370 38.43 48.84 16.89
N GLN A 371 38.31 49.25 15.64
CA GLN A 371 39.49 49.41 14.76
C GLN A 371 40.38 50.59 15.23
N ALA A 372 39.80 51.69 15.66
CA ALA A 372 40.56 52.85 16.21
C ALA A 372 41.32 52.48 17.49
N VAL A 373 40.78 51.56 18.30
CA VAL A 373 41.45 51.06 19.55
C VAL A 373 42.48 49.96 19.27
N GLY A 374 42.65 49.57 17.95
CA GLY A 374 43.73 48.67 17.57
C GLY A 374 43.26 47.27 17.10
N MET A 375 41.97 47.04 16.88
CA MET A 375 41.48 45.79 16.30
C MET A 375 41.90 45.68 14.85
N THR A 376 42.60 44.61 14.46
CA THR A 376 43.01 44.41 13.08
C THR A 376 41.85 43.94 12.19
N GLY A 377 41.92 44.24 10.88
CA GLY A 377 40.92 43.77 9.92
C GLY A 377 40.76 42.22 9.89
N LYS A 378 41.83 41.48 10.17
CA LYS A 378 41.77 40.00 10.31
C LYS A 378 40.97 39.56 11.54
N GLN A 379 41.12 40.23 12.66
CA GLN A 379 40.32 39.97 13.89
C GLN A 379 38.85 40.29 13.69
N MET A 380 38.51 41.38 13.01
CA MET A 380 37.17 41.74 12.67
C MET A 380 36.50 40.71 11.74
N ARG A 381 37.18 40.30 10.67
CA ARG A 381 36.68 39.22 9.81
C ARG A 381 36.48 37.91 10.58
N SER A 382 37.43 37.53 11.45
CA SER A 382 37.31 36.37 12.30
C SER A 382 36.09 36.43 13.22
N MET A 383 35.80 37.58 13.79
CA MET A 383 34.60 37.79 14.63
C MET A 383 33.30 37.63 13.82
N LEU A 384 33.24 38.19 12.63
CA LEU A 384 32.05 38.03 11.75
C LEU A 384 31.85 36.59 11.26
N ILE A 385 32.93 35.90 10.96
CA ILE A 385 32.90 34.47 10.61
C ILE A 385 32.36 33.63 11.79
N TRP A 386 32.86 33.88 13.00
CA TRP A 386 32.37 33.19 14.19
C TRP A 386 30.89 33.49 14.45
N GLU A 387 30.43 34.74 14.20
CA GLU A 387 29.01 35.10 14.29
C GLU A 387 28.18 34.26 13.29
N GLY A 388 28.60 34.13 12.03
CA GLY A 388 27.96 33.28 11.01
C GLY A 388 27.96 31.79 11.38
N LEU A 389 29.09 31.29 11.86
CA LEU A 389 29.21 29.87 12.28
C LEU A 389 28.31 29.57 13.50
N LEU A 390 28.15 30.51 14.43
CA LEU A 390 27.27 30.34 15.58
C LEU A 390 25.77 30.27 15.15
N TYR A 391 25.37 31.07 14.15
CA TYR A 391 24.04 30.93 13.55
C TYR A 391 23.86 29.55 12.92
N ALA A 392 24.84 29.09 12.14
CA ALA A 392 24.81 27.79 11.48
C ALA A 392 24.75 26.64 12.50
N LEU A 393 25.58 26.67 13.54
CA LEU A 393 25.58 25.69 14.63
C LEU A 393 24.28 25.71 15.44
N GLY A 394 23.74 26.89 15.71
CA GLY A 394 22.46 27.06 16.39
C GLY A 394 21.31 26.45 15.58
N ALA A 395 21.27 26.68 14.26
CA ALA A 395 20.28 26.12 13.36
C ALA A 395 20.41 24.60 13.25
N ALA A 396 21.64 24.09 13.10
CA ALA A 396 21.91 22.66 13.05
C ALA A 396 21.50 21.96 14.36
N GLY A 397 21.88 22.54 15.50
CA GLY A 397 21.55 22.00 16.83
C GLY A 397 20.04 21.97 17.07
N LEU A 398 19.34 23.06 16.73
CA LEU A 398 17.88 23.11 16.86
C LEU A 398 17.17 22.13 15.91
N ALA A 399 17.62 22.03 14.67
CA ALA A 399 17.07 21.08 13.70
C ALA A 399 17.24 19.63 14.17
N LEU A 400 18.42 19.29 14.72
CA LEU A 400 18.68 17.95 15.28
C LEU A 400 17.74 17.66 16.47
N LEU A 401 17.61 18.60 17.39
CA LEU A 401 16.71 18.45 18.54
C LEU A 401 15.27 18.27 18.12
N LEU A 402 14.79 19.06 17.16
CA LEU A 402 13.40 18.94 16.63
C LEU A 402 13.21 17.61 15.91
N THR A 403 14.17 17.17 15.09
CA THR A 403 14.08 15.89 14.38
C THR A 403 14.04 14.71 15.35
N LEU A 404 14.89 14.70 16.37
CA LEU A 404 14.93 13.62 17.36
C LEU A 404 13.74 13.61 18.31
N ALA A 405 13.19 14.77 18.64
CA ALA A 405 12.06 14.88 19.56
C ALA A 405 10.72 14.64 18.90
N LEU A 406 10.52 15.19 17.69
CA LEU A 406 9.21 15.16 17.01
C LEU A 406 9.13 14.04 15.96
N GLY A 407 10.26 13.62 15.39
CA GLY A 407 10.30 12.58 14.34
C GLY A 407 9.60 11.30 14.74
N PRO A 408 9.99 10.62 15.83
CA PRO A 408 9.38 9.35 16.24
C PRO A 408 7.88 9.45 16.45
N VAL A 409 7.40 10.55 17.06
CA VAL A 409 5.97 10.75 17.33
C VAL A 409 5.18 10.97 16.02
N ALA A 410 5.73 11.80 15.12
CA ALA A 410 5.09 12.09 13.83
C ALA A 410 5.05 10.84 12.94
N PHE A 411 6.13 10.08 12.87
CA PHE A 411 6.21 8.90 12.02
C PHE A 411 5.43 7.70 12.56
N GLN A 412 5.25 7.58 13.88
CA GLN A 412 4.35 6.59 14.45
C GLN A 412 2.89 6.78 13.97
N ALA A 413 2.47 8.03 13.77
CA ALA A 413 1.16 8.28 13.16
C ALA A 413 1.11 7.90 11.68
N VAL A 414 2.24 8.02 10.96
CA VAL A 414 2.34 7.61 9.55
C VAL A 414 2.33 6.09 9.40
N GLU A 415 2.99 5.35 10.31
CA GLU A 415 2.94 3.88 10.35
C GLU A 415 1.50 3.36 10.51
N GLY A 416 0.64 4.09 11.21
CA GLY A 416 -0.78 3.79 11.32
C GLY A 416 -1.62 4.13 10.08
N LEU A 417 -1.06 4.82 9.07
CA LEU A 417 -1.74 5.19 7.83
C LEU A 417 -1.29 4.35 6.63
N PHE A 418 -0.05 3.87 6.64
CA PHE A 418 0.55 3.13 5.54
C PHE A 418 1.16 1.83 6.06
N TRP A 419 0.53 0.69 5.81
CA TRP A 419 0.96 -0.63 6.24
C TRP A 419 2.36 -1.03 5.73
N PHE A 420 2.79 -0.48 4.59
CA PHE A 420 4.13 -0.67 4.01
C PHE A 420 5.14 0.42 4.42
N PHE A 421 4.86 1.18 5.50
CA PHE A 421 5.78 2.17 6.05
C PHE A 421 6.41 1.65 7.34
N THR A 422 7.72 1.80 7.47
CA THR A 422 8.46 1.53 8.70
C THR A 422 9.44 2.66 8.95
N TYR A 423 9.34 3.30 10.11
CA TYR A 423 10.22 4.42 10.43
C TYR A 423 11.65 3.97 10.72
N HIS A 424 12.59 4.45 9.92
CA HIS A 424 14.02 4.34 10.16
C HIS A 424 14.63 5.73 10.19
N LEU A 425 15.24 6.11 11.33
CA LEU A 425 15.89 7.41 11.45
C LEU A 425 17.11 7.50 10.52
N ASN A 426 17.01 8.31 9.47
CA ASN A 426 18.08 8.61 8.53
C ASN A 426 18.57 10.05 8.74
N LEU A 427 19.78 10.19 9.24
CA LEU A 427 20.46 11.48 9.46
C LEU A 427 21.39 11.90 8.30
N THR A 428 21.39 11.18 7.18
CA THR A 428 22.21 11.52 6.01
C THR A 428 21.95 12.95 5.50
N PRO A 429 20.70 13.47 5.41
CA PRO A 429 20.47 14.85 5.01
C PRO A 429 21.15 15.84 5.93
N PHE A 430 21.17 15.53 7.22
CA PHE A 430 21.80 16.36 8.24
C PHE A 430 23.32 16.45 8.02
N LEU A 431 23.96 15.31 7.74
CA LEU A 431 25.41 15.25 7.45
C LEU A 431 25.80 16.03 6.19
N LEU A 432 24.92 16.08 5.18
CA LEU A 432 25.14 16.84 3.95
C LEU A 432 24.94 18.35 4.14
N ILE A 433 24.05 18.75 5.04
CA ILE A 433 23.75 20.17 5.26
C ILE A 433 24.74 20.85 6.20
N ILE A 434 25.36 20.15 7.14
CA ILE A 434 26.34 20.73 8.06
C ILE A 434 27.50 21.44 7.29
N PRO A 435 28.17 20.81 6.31
CA PRO A 435 29.19 21.48 5.52
C PRO A 435 28.69 22.70 4.76
N LEU A 436 27.44 22.61 4.21
CA LEU A 436 26.81 23.74 3.53
C LEU A 436 26.55 24.90 4.47
N PHE A 437 26.06 24.65 5.66
CA PHE A 437 25.85 25.69 6.67
C PHE A 437 27.17 26.32 7.15
N ALA A 438 28.20 25.50 7.33
CA ALA A 438 29.53 26.02 7.63
C ALA A 438 30.05 26.94 6.52
N LEU A 439 29.88 26.54 5.26
CA LEU A 439 30.26 27.34 4.08
C LEU A 439 29.49 28.67 4.06
N LEU A 440 28.17 28.65 4.27
CA LEU A 440 27.33 29.86 4.34
C LEU A 440 27.72 30.75 5.53
N GLY A 441 27.99 30.15 6.67
CA GLY A 441 28.45 30.83 7.87
C GLY A 441 29.80 31.57 7.70
N ILE A 442 30.63 31.10 6.78
CA ILE A 442 31.90 31.73 6.43
C ILE A 442 31.73 32.76 5.29
N THR A 443 31.04 32.38 4.22
CA THR A 443 30.99 33.20 2.98
C THR A 443 30.08 34.43 3.12
N ILE A 444 28.90 34.29 3.74
CA ILE A 444 27.96 35.41 3.89
C ILE A 444 28.56 36.57 4.71
N PRO A 445 29.18 36.37 5.87
CA PRO A 445 29.83 37.43 6.60
C PRO A 445 30.98 38.12 5.85
N ILE A 446 31.73 37.36 5.05
CA ILE A 446 32.81 37.92 4.25
C ILE A 446 32.24 38.83 3.13
N ILE A 447 31.22 38.39 2.40
CA ILE A 447 30.60 39.16 1.33
C ILE A 447 29.95 40.46 1.92
N THR A 448 29.17 40.31 2.98
CA THR A 448 28.50 41.47 3.62
C THR A 448 29.48 42.46 4.20
N GLY A 449 30.57 41.97 4.79
CA GLY A 449 31.65 42.84 5.30
C GLY A 449 32.37 43.63 4.20
N GLN A 450 32.55 43.05 3.01
CA GLN A 450 33.14 43.77 1.85
C GLN A 450 32.19 44.81 1.26
N VAL A 451 30.88 44.50 1.19
CA VAL A 451 29.87 45.45 0.71
C VAL A 451 29.77 46.66 1.65
N SER A 452 29.82 46.46 2.95
CA SER A 452 29.79 47.56 3.93
C SER A 452 31.02 48.46 3.83
N GLN A 453 32.21 47.93 3.52
CA GLN A 453 33.43 48.72 3.38
C GLN A 453 33.50 49.57 2.09
N LYS A 454 32.73 49.24 1.06
CA LYS A 454 32.65 50.01 -0.20
C LYS A 454 31.71 51.23 -0.13
N HIS A 455 30.86 51.27 0.87
CA HIS A 455 29.87 52.35 1.07
C HIS A 455 30.24 53.30 2.21
N THR A 456 31.41 53.15 2.83
CA THR A 456 32.10 54.07 3.72
C THR A 456 33.25 54.75 3.04
#